data_2db20628769aea6125a70c119c778c25
#
_entry.id   2db20628769aea6125a70c119c778c25
#
_cell.length_a   1.000
_cell.length_b   1.000
_cell.length_c   1.000
_cell.angle_alpha   90.00
_cell.angle_beta   90.00
_cell.angle_gamma   90.00
#
_symmetry.space_group_name_H-M   'P 1'
#
loop_
_entity.id
_entity.type
_entity.pdbx_description
1 polymer ?
#
loop_
_entity_poly.entity_id
_entity_poly.type
_entity_poly.pdbx_seq_one_letter_code
_entity_poly.pdbx_strand_id
1 'polypeptide(L)'
;MNAPKFRPLKFGVNRVSVRDGAPGTRYLQADQTLQAFPDRLTDRLQHWAQVKPEQTFMARRVKNDDGTLGDWKHITYAQAWQTARSIAQSLIDRGLSAERPVVILSENSLEHAMLALGCLIAGVPFVPTSPPYSW
;
A
#
# COMPACT_ATOMS: atom_id res chain seq x y z
N MET A 1 19.72 -23.49 29.43
CA MET A 1 18.72 -23.21 28.35
C MET A 1 19.31 -22.13 27.47
N ASN A 2 19.56 -22.44 26.17
CA ASN A 2 20.03 -21.43 25.23
C ASN A 2 18.90 -20.47 24.92
N ALA A 3 19.09 -19.18 25.19
CA ALA A 3 18.11 -18.16 24.80
C ALA A 3 17.93 -18.19 23.26
N PRO A 4 16.71 -18.01 22.76
CA PRO A 4 16.46 -17.99 21.33
C PRO A 4 17.27 -16.87 20.68
N LYS A 5 18.05 -17.19 19.65
CA LYS A 5 18.80 -16.21 18.86
C LYS A 5 17.85 -15.51 17.91
N PHE A 6 17.34 -14.37 18.29
CA PHE A 6 16.55 -13.53 17.40
C PHE A 6 17.46 -12.84 16.37
N ARG A 7 16.98 -12.71 15.14
CA ARG A 7 17.64 -11.90 14.12
C ARG A 7 17.67 -10.43 14.61
N PRO A 8 18.85 -9.76 14.57
CA PRO A 8 18.90 -8.35 14.92
C PRO A 8 18.03 -7.54 13.96
N LEU A 9 17.07 -6.79 14.52
CA LEU A 9 16.20 -5.90 13.77
C LEU A 9 16.73 -4.47 13.89
N LYS A 10 16.80 -3.78 12.76
CA LYS A 10 17.10 -2.34 12.73
C LYS A 10 15.77 -1.61 12.89
N PHE A 11 15.52 -1.07 14.07
CA PHE A 11 14.43 -0.13 14.30
C PHE A 11 14.90 1.30 14.01
N GLY A 12 13.97 2.17 13.63
CA GLY A 12 14.22 3.60 13.61
C GLY A 12 14.49 4.15 15.03
N VAL A 13 14.87 5.41 15.11
CA VAL A 13 15.03 6.10 16.41
C VAL A 13 13.68 6.18 17.08
N ASN A 14 13.56 5.56 18.26
CA ASN A 14 12.30 5.49 19.05
C ASN A 14 12.29 6.44 20.24
N ARG A 15 13.16 7.46 20.25
CA ARG A 15 13.19 8.48 21.29
C ARG A 15 12.06 9.49 21.08
N VAL A 16 11.38 9.82 22.16
CA VAL A 16 10.23 10.72 22.17
C VAL A 16 10.40 11.70 23.33
N SER A 17 10.31 12.98 23.04
CA SER A 17 10.15 14.02 24.03
C SER A 17 8.68 14.13 24.45
N VAL A 18 8.44 14.24 25.76
CA VAL A 18 7.10 14.36 26.31
C VAL A 18 6.97 15.73 26.97
N ARG A 19 5.93 16.47 26.60
CA ARG A 19 5.60 17.78 27.21
C ARG A 19 4.18 17.74 27.75
N ASP A 20 3.99 18.17 28.99
CA ASP A 20 2.66 18.31 29.57
C ASP A 20 1.94 19.54 28.96
N GLY A 21 0.64 19.40 28.70
CA GLY A 21 -0.26 20.45 28.24
C GLY A 21 -1.29 20.84 29.28
N ALA A 22 -2.52 21.13 28.87
CA ALA A 22 -3.64 21.34 29.78
C ALA A 22 -3.91 20.08 30.61
N PRO A 23 -4.60 20.17 31.75
CA PRO A 23 -4.87 19.02 32.61
C PRO A 23 -5.41 17.82 31.82
N GLY A 24 -4.72 16.67 31.92
CA GLY A 24 -5.06 15.43 31.21
C GLY A 24 -4.48 15.31 29.79
N THR A 25 -3.74 16.31 29.29
CA THR A 25 -3.15 16.28 27.94
C THR A 25 -1.63 16.16 28.03
N ARG A 26 -1.06 15.29 27.20
CA ARG A 26 0.38 15.17 26.95
C ARG A 26 0.67 15.26 25.47
N TYR A 27 1.71 16.00 25.12
CA TYR A 27 2.25 16.07 23.76
C TYR A 27 3.47 15.16 23.66
N LEU A 28 3.45 14.24 22.71
CA LEU A 28 4.57 13.38 22.38
C LEU A 28 5.12 13.81 21.02
N GLN A 29 6.41 14.05 20.96
CA GLN A 29 7.09 14.45 19.74
C GLN A 29 8.33 13.58 19.55
N ALA A 30 8.50 13.05 18.35
CA ALA A 30 9.74 12.33 18.01
C ALA A 30 10.93 13.28 18.07
N ASP A 31 12.03 12.84 18.70
CA ASP A 31 13.28 13.62 18.75
C ASP A 31 13.95 13.73 17.40
N GLN A 32 13.62 12.82 16.48
CA GLN A 32 14.16 12.81 15.13
C GLN A 32 13.35 13.76 14.23
N THR A 33 14.05 14.66 13.55
CA THR A 33 13.43 15.50 12.51
C THR A 33 13.00 14.63 11.33
N LEU A 34 11.79 14.89 10.82
CA LEU A 34 11.28 14.22 9.62
C LEU A 34 12.19 14.55 8.43
N GLN A 35 12.68 13.52 7.77
CA GLN A 35 13.49 13.66 6.56
C GLN A 35 12.58 14.03 5.36
N ALA A 36 13.19 14.51 4.27
CA ALA A 36 12.47 14.73 3.02
C ALA A 36 11.76 13.45 2.57
N PHE A 37 10.52 13.59 2.15
CA PHE A 37 9.67 12.49 1.69
C PHE A 37 9.02 12.84 0.35
N PRO A 38 8.61 11.87 -0.46
CA PRO A 38 7.90 12.11 -1.71
C PRO A 38 6.54 12.75 -1.46
N ASP A 39 6.10 13.62 -2.35
CA ASP A 39 4.80 14.28 -2.25
C ASP A 39 3.62 13.30 -2.38
N ARG A 40 3.83 12.20 -3.10
CA ARG A 40 2.81 11.17 -3.33
C ARG A 40 3.33 9.77 -3.00
N LEU A 41 2.46 8.92 -2.46
CA LEU A 41 2.79 7.52 -2.19
C LEU A 41 3.22 6.76 -3.46
N THR A 42 2.63 7.11 -4.60
CA THR A 42 2.88 6.48 -5.90
C THR A 42 4.22 6.88 -6.53
N ASP A 43 4.89 7.94 -6.05
CA ASP A 43 6.22 8.33 -6.53
C ASP A 43 7.27 7.23 -6.28
N ARG A 44 7.12 6.47 -5.20
CA ARG A 44 7.97 5.30 -4.92
C ARG A 44 7.77 4.18 -5.92
N LEU A 45 6.53 3.93 -6.34
CA LEU A 45 6.24 2.93 -7.38
C LEU A 45 6.86 3.37 -8.71
N GLN A 46 6.70 4.62 -9.09
CA GLN A 46 7.31 5.19 -10.31
C GLN A 46 8.83 5.04 -10.29
N HIS A 47 9.46 5.43 -9.18
CA HIS A 47 10.92 5.32 -9.01
C HIS A 47 11.40 3.87 -9.21
N TRP A 48 10.78 2.90 -8.52
CA TRP A 48 11.21 1.52 -8.62
C TRP A 48 10.88 0.88 -9.98
N ALA A 49 9.81 1.32 -10.65
CA ALA A 49 9.52 0.91 -12.03
C ALA A 49 10.60 1.34 -13.02
N GLN A 50 11.33 2.43 -12.74
CA GLN A 50 12.47 2.87 -13.55
C GLN A 50 13.77 2.18 -13.16
N VAL A 51 14.03 1.98 -11.87
CA VAL A 51 15.32 1.49 -11.36
C VAL A 51 15.39 -0.04 -11.40
N LYS A 52 14.27 -0.73 -11.14
CA LYS A 52 14.18 -2.20 -11.09
C LYS A 52 12.89 -2.71 -11.74
N PRO A 53 12.69 -2.46 -13.04
CA PRO A 53 11.43 -2.72 -13.75
C PRO A 53 10.96 -4.17 -13.63
N GLU A 54 11.89 -5.14 -13.75
CA GLU A 54 11.59 -6.57 -13.77
C GLU A 54 11.52 -7.21 -12.38
N GLN A 55 11.84 -6.46 -11.32
CA GLN A 55 11.74 -7.02 -9.98
C GLN A 55 10.26 -7.17 -9.59
N THR A 56 9.94 -8.27 -8.94
CA THR A 56 8.59 -8.52 -8.40
C THR A 56 8.25 -7.44 -7.37
N PHE A 57 7.13 -6.75 -7.61
CA PHE A 57 6.52 -5.79 -6.69
C PHE A 57 5.53 -6.48 -5.77
N MET A 58 4.63 -7.27 -6.32
CA MET A 58 3.64 -8.06 -5.59
C MET A 58 3.50 -9.45 -6.17
N ALA A 59 3.10 -10.40 -5.32
CA ALA A 59 2.77 -11.76 -5.75
C ALA A 59 1.61 -12.31 -4.93
N ARG A 60 0.83 -13.21 -5.54
CA ARG A 60 -0.24 -13.96 -4.90
C ARG A 60 -0.20 -15.42 -5.35
N ARG A 61 -0.48 -16.35 -4.44
CA ARG A 61 -0.70 -17.75 -4.81
C ARG A 61 -2.02 -17.87 -5.58
N VAL A 62 -1.98 -18.57 -6.70
CA VAL A 62 -3.21 -18.95 -7.40
C VAL A 62 -3.96 -19.95 -6.54
N LYS A 63 -5.28 -19.80 -6.42
CA LYS A 63 -6.13 -20.78 -5.75
C LYS A 63 -6.72 -21.68 -6.83
N ASN A 64 -6.46 -22.99 -6.71
CA ASN A 64 -7.00 -24.00 -7.60
C ASN A 64 -8.49 -24.23 -7.30
N ASP A 65 -9.20 -24.88 -8.23
CA ASP A 65 -10.64 -25.17 -8.11
C ASP A 65 -10.95 -26.08 -6.91
N ASP A 66 -10.00 -26.93 -6.52
CA ASP A 66 -10.09 -27.79 -5.34
C ASP A 66 -9.78 -27.08 -4.01
N GLY A 67 -9.49 -25.76 -4.06
CA GLY A 67 -9.14 -24.94 -2.92
C GLY A 67 -7.68 -25.00 -2.49
N THR A 68 -6.84 -25.83 -3.11
CA THR A 68 -5.40 -25.88 -2.85
C THR A 68 -4.68 -24.64 -3.42
N LEU A 69 -3.47 -24.36 -2.91
CA LEU A 69 -2.65 -23.27 -3.38
C LEU A 69 -1.74 -23.75 -4.53
N GLY A 70 -1.94 -23.19 -5.70
CA GLY A 70 -1.12 -23.38 -6.91
C GLY A 70 0.12 -22.50 -6.96
N ASP A 71 0.54 -22.13 -8.16
CA ASP A 71 1.72 -21.34 -8.42
C ASP A 71 1.59 -19.88 -7.98
N TRP A 72 2.73 -19.18 -7.94
CA TRP A 72 2.76 -17.75 -7.69
C TRP A 72 2.48 -16.95 -8.97
N LYS A 73 1.48 -16.09 -8.94
CA LYS A 73 1.27 -15.03 -9.93
C LYS A 73 1.99 -13.77 -9.45
N HIS A 74 2.94 -13.29 -10.25
CA HIS A 74 3.76 -12.12 -9.95
C HIS A 74 3.34 -10.92 -10.78
N ILE A 75 3.52 -9.72 -10.22
CA ILE A 75 3.46 -8.44 -10.93
C ILE A 75 4.77 -7.72 -10.66
N THR A 76 5.48 -7.30 -11.72
CA THR A 76 6.72 -6.53 -11.61
C THR A 76 6.42 -5.05 -11.32
N TYR A 77 7.46 -4.28 -10.93
CA TYR A 77 7.30 -2.83 -10.73
C TYR A 77 6.87 -2.12 -12.02
N ALA A 78 7.44 -2.49 -13.19
CA ALA A 78 7.05 -1.91 -14.47
C ALA A 78 5.59 -2.22 -14.81
N GLN A 79 5.17 -3.46 -14.67
CA GLN A 79 3.78 -3.87 -14.91
C GLN A 79 2.81 -3.16 -13.97
N ALA A 80 3.14 -3.08 -12.69
CA ALA A 80 2.31 -2.39 -11.69
C ALA A 80 2.14 -0.91 -12.02
N TRP A 81 3.24 -0.23 -12.39
CA TRP A 81 3.21 1.18 -12.75
C TRP A 81 2.37 1.44 -14.02
N GLN A 82 2.57 0.64 -15.06
CA GLN A 82 1.82 0.74 -16.32
C GLN A 82 0.33 0.48 -16.09
N THR A 83 -0.02 -0.60 -15.39
CA THR A 83 -1.41 -0.97 -15.09
C THR A 83 -2.11 0.11 -14.26
N ALA A 84 -1.46 0.60 -13.20
CA ALA A 84 -2.03 1.64 -12.35
C ALA A 84 -2.27 2.94 -13.11
N ARG A 85 -1.37 3.34 -14.02
CA ARG A 85 -1.58 4.51 -14.90
C ARG A 85 -2.75 4.32 -15.87
N SER A 86 -2.88 3.15 -16.47
CA SER A 86 -4.01 2.85 -17.38
C SER A 86 -5.34 2.89 -16.64
N ILE A 87 -5.38 2.38 -15.41
CA ILE A 87 -6.55 2.47 -14.54
C ILE A 87 -6.83 3.93 -14.20
N ALA A 88 -5.82 4.69 -13.79
CA ALA A 88 -5.98 6.12 -13.46
C ALA A 88 -6.57 6.90 -14.64
N GLN A 89 -6.07 6.68 -15.86
CA GLN A 89 -6.63 7.32 -17.06
C GLN A 89 -8.10 6.94 -17.27
N SER A 90 -8.45 5.67 -17.15
CA SER A 90 -9.84 5.20 -17.28
C SER A 90 -10.77 5.83 -16.24
N LEU A 91 -10.30 6.05 -15.00
CA LEU A 91 -11.10 6.72 -13.96
C LEU A 91 -11.33 8.19 -14.30
N ILE A 92 -10.31 8.90 -14.79
CA ILE A 92 -10.40 10.28 -15.24
C ILE A 92 -11.35 10.41 -16.43
N ASP A 93 -11.24 9.56 -17.44
CA ASP A 93 -12.08 9.57 -18.64
C ASP A 93 -13.56 9.32 -18.29
N ARG A 94 -13.85 8.62 -17.20
CA ARG A 94 -15.19 8.41 -16.66
C ARG A 94 -15.70 9.57 -15.78
N GLY A 95 -14.91 10.63 -15.61
CA GLY A 95 -15.24 11.78 -14.80
C GLY A 95 -15.28 11.50 -13.29
N LEU A 96 -14.52 10.50 -12.81
CA LEU A 96 -14.35 10.31 -11.37
C LEU A 96 -13.37 11.37 -10.82
N SER A 97 -13.62 11.78 -9.58
CA SER A 97 -12.90 12.88 -8.93
C SER A 97 -12.92 12.68 -7.42
N ALA A 98 -12.46 13.68 -6.68
CA ALA A 98 -12.53 13.68 -5.22
C ALA A 98 -13.98 13.56 -4.68
N GLU A 99 -14.96 14.07 -5.41
CA GLU A 99 -16.38 14.03 -5.04
C GLU A 99 -17.08 12.73 -5.47
N ARG A 100 -16.42 11.90 -6.28
CA ARG A 100 -16.97 10.64 -6.80
C ARG A 100 -16.02 9.48 -6.51
N PRO A 101 -15.99 8.99 -5.26
CA PRO A 101 -15.09 7.93 -4.83
C PRO A 101 -15.43 6.58 -5.48
N VAL A 102 -14.43 5.70 -5.48
CA VAL A 102 -14.56 4.30 -5.92
C VAL A 102 -14.73 3.40 -4.70
N VAL A 103 -15.78 2.59 -4.66
CA VAL A 103 -15.93 1.53 -3.65
C VAL A 103 -15.39 0.22 -4.24
N ILE A 104 -14.47 -0.41 -3.52
CA ILE A 104 -13.87 -1.67 -3.92
C ILE A 104 -14.41 -2.77 -3.01
N LEU A 105 -15.43 -3.49 -3.48
CA LEU A 105 -16.00 -4.65 -2.77
C LEU A 105 -15.29 -5.93 -3.24
N SER A 106 -14.21 -6.29 -2.60
CA SER A 106 -13.45 -7.49 -2.94
C SER A 106 -12.58 -7.97 -1.78
N GLU A 107 -12.16 -9.23 -1.83
CA GLU A 107 -11.04 -9.72 -1.03
C GLU A 107 -9.73 -9.06 -1.48
N ASN A 108 -8.68 -9.21 -0.65
CA ASN A 108 -7.34 -8.78 -1.01
C ASN A 108 -6.84 -9.55 -2.24
N SER A 109 -6.63 -8.83 -3.34
CA SER A 109 -6.15 -9.39 -4.61
C SER A 109 -5.14 -8.47 -5.29
N LEU A 110 -4.46 -8.96 -6.31
CA LEU A 110 -3.58 -8.14 -7.13
C LEU A 110 -4.37 -7.06 -7.86
N GLU A 111 -5.58 -7.39 -8.32
CA GLU A 111 -6.50 -6.50 -9.00
C GLU A 111 -7.00 -5.38 -8.08
N HIS A 112 -7.35 -5.72 -6.82
CA HIS A 112 -7.69 -4.74 -5.78
C HIS A 112 -6.54 -3.73 -5.59
N ALA A 113 -5.33 -4.24 -5.43
CA ALA A 113 -4.15 -3.39 -5.25
C ALA A 113 -3.88 -2.48 -6.46
N MET A 114 -4.05 -2.99 -7.68
CA MET A 114 -3.88 -2.19 -8.91
C MET A 114 -4.95 -1.10 -9.01
N LEU A 115 -6.20 -1.40 -8.68
CA LEU A 115 -7.28 -0.41 -8.66
C LEU A 115 -7.01 0.68 -7.61
N ALA A 116 -6.58 0.31 -6.40
CA ALA A 116 -6.21 1.26 -5.36
C ALA A 116 -5.07 2.19 -5.80
N LEU A 117 -4.01 1.62 -6.43
CA LEU A 117 -2.91 2.42 -6.98
C LEU A 117 -3.38 3.35 -8.11
N GLY A 118 -4.27 2.91 -8.97
CA GLY A 118 -4.88 3.74 -10.00
C GLY A 118 -5.67 4.91 -9.41
N CYS A 119 -6.45 4.66 -8.37
CA CYS A 119 -7.18 5.70 -7.65
C CYS A 119 -6.22 6.73 -7.03
N LEU A 120 -5.12 6.28 -6.38
CA LEU A 120 -4.11 7.16 -5.81
C LEU A 120 -3.41 8.03 -6.87
N ILE A 121 -3.14 7.49 -8.06
CA ILE A 121 -2.54 8.25 -9.17
C ILE A 121 -3.54 9.29 -9.72
N ALA A 122 -4.81 8.92 -9.85
CA ALA A 122 -5.86 9.79 -10.37
C ALA A 122 -6.34 10.85 -9.36
N GLY A 123 -5.96 10.77 -8.09
CA GLY A 123 -6.50 11.62 -7.03
C GLY A 123 -7.96 11.31 -6.69
N VAL A 124 -8.41 10.09 -6.94
CA VAL A 124 -9.77 9.62 -6.65
C VAL A 124 -9.76 8.85 -5.33
N PRO A 125 -10.56 9.24 -4.32
CA PRO A 125 -10.68 8.48 -3.09
C PRO A 125 -11.22 7.07 -3.36
N PHE A 126 -10.70 6.07 -2.65
CA PHE A 126 -11.24 4.72 -2.72
C PHE A 126 -11.57 4.18 -1.32
N VAL A 127 -12.64 3.39 -1.27
CA VAL A 127 -13.17 2.78 -0.04
C VAL A 127 -13.05 1.28 -0.16
N PRO A 128 -12.04 0.64 0.47
CA PRO A 128 -11.94 -0.81 0.49
C PRO A 128 -13.03 -1.36 1.41
N THR A 129 -13.83 -2.29 0.90
CA THR A 129 -14.91 -2.92 1.64
C THR A 129 -14.75 -4.43 1.53
N SER A 130 -14.70 -5.12 2.67
CA SER A 130 -14.66 -6.58 2.68
C SER A 130 -16.01 -7.16 2.29
N PRO A 131 -16.05 -8.25 1.49
CA PRO A 131 -17.27 -9.02 1.31
C PRO A 131 -17.77 -9.51 2.66
N PRO A 132 -19.09 -9.59 2.89
CA PRO A 132 -19.62 -10.18 4.11
C PRO A 132 -19.14 -11.64 4.20
N TYR A 133 -18.64 -12.02 5.37
CA TYR A 133 -18.36 -13.43 5.64
C TYR A 133 -19.71 -14.16 5.71
N SER A 134 -19.91 -15.11 4.82
CA SER A 134 -21.01 -16.08 4.98
C SER A 134 -20.65 -17.00 6.15
N TRP A 135 -21.48 -17.01 7.17
CA TRP A 135 -21.42 -17.96 8.30
C TRP A 135 -21.91 -19.33 7.83
#